data_53df3600dc25d75a96762d16a2faae7b
#
_entry.id   53df3600dc25d75a96762d16a2faae7b
#
_cell.length_a   1.000
_cell.length_b   1.000
_cell.length_c   1.000
_cell.angle_alpha   90.00
_cell.angle_beta   90.00
_cell.angle_gamma   90.00
#
_symmetry.space_group_name_H-M   'P 1'
#
loop_
_entity.id
_entity.type
_entity.pdbx_description
1 polymer ?
#
loop_
_entity_poly.entity_id
_entity_poly.type
_entity_poly.pdbx_seq_one_letter_code
_entity_poly.pdbx_strand_id
1 'polypeptide(L)'
;MKKLLLLLGSFLLSLTTYAAMNISKIDPPFWFTGMNNPELQLMVYGEGIGQASVSVNYPGVSLSSVVKLESNNYLLVYLHLDKEVKPGKMPITFTVGKKKLVKEYELKARSKAGVDHKGFDASDALYLLMPDRFANGNPDNDRIEGMAEYKVDRNDPNARHGGDLAGIEQNLDYFTDLGVTALWFTPVLENNMKGGSYHGYATTDYYKVDPRFGTNEEYRSLIAKAHNRGIKVVMDMIFNHCGVEHPWIKDMPSKDWFNHADFKNNFVQTSYKLTPHVDPYASEYDFDQMNNGWFVEAMPDLNQKNPHVYKYLLQNSLWWIEYADIDGIRMDTYPYADYDAMSNWMKELNEEYPNYNTVGETWVTEPAYTAWWQNCL
;
A
#
# COMPACT_ATOMS: atom_id res chain seq x y z
N MET A 1 30.95 -56.45 -48.24
CA MET A 1 31.26 -55.36 -47.29
C MET A 1 29.98 -54.72 -46.85
N LYS A 2 29.50 -55.10 -45.67
CA LYS A 2 28.24 -54.51 -45.06
C LYS A 2 28.61 -53.37 -44.16
N LYS A 3 28.12 -52.14 -44.45
CA LYS A 3 28.26 -50.99 -43.59
C LYS A 3 27.17 -51.06 -42.52
N LEU A 4 27.57 -51.14 -41.28
CA LEU A 4 26.73 -51.06 -40.10
C LEU A 4 26.56 -49.59 -39.76
N LEU A 5 25.35 -49.04 -39.91
CA LEU A 5 24.99 -47.68 -39.38
C LEU A 5 24.60 -47.81 -37.91
N LEU A 6 25.38 -47.25 -37.01
CA LEU A 6 25.01 -47.01 -35.62
C LEU A 6 24.18 -45.71 -35.54
N LEU A 7 22.90 -45.81 -35.23
CA LEU A 7 22.07 -44.70 -34.80
C LEU A 7 22.33 -44.45 -33.29
N LEU A 8 23.08 -43.40 -32.96
CA LEU A 8 23.10 -42.87 -31.61
C LEU A 8 21.84 -42.01 -31.40
N GLY A 9 20.86 -42.54 -30.71
CA GLY A 9 19.73 -41.75 -30.20
C GLY A 9 20.18 -40.90 -29.03
N SER A 10 20.37 -39.61 -29.26
CA SER A 10 20.60 -38.62 -28.18
C SER A 10 19.28 -38.39 -27.42
N PHE A 11 19.15 -39.04 -26.29
CA PHE A 11 18.10 -38.72 -25.32
C PHE A 11 18.50 -37.42 -24.63
N LEU A 12 18.01 -36.25 -25.09
CA LEU A 12 18.07 -35.01 -24.35
C LEU A 12 17.13 -35.13 -23.15
N LEU A 13 17.66 -35.54 -22.00
CA LEU A 13 17.01 -35.27 -20.73
C LEU A 13 17.04 -33.75 -20.51
N SER A 14 15.94 -33.10 -20.79
CA SER A 14 15.72 -31.72 -20.28
C SER A 14 15.64 -31.79 -18.76
N LEU A 15 16.77 -31.56 -18.09
CA LEU A 15 16.82 -31.27 -16.69
C LEU A 15 16.15 -29.89 -16.50
N THR A 16 14.84 -29.88 -16.27
CA THR A 16 14.18 -28.75 -15.72
C THR A 16 14.74 -28.56 -14.31
N THR A 17 15.74 -27.70 -14.19
CA THR A 17 16.15 -27.16 -12.89
C THR A 17 14.99 -26.34 -12.37
N TYR A 18 14.11 -26.96 -11.59
CA TYR A 18 13.13 -26.22 -10.81
C TYR A 18 13.91 -25.36 -9.81
N ALA A 19 13.89 -24.05 -10.01
CA ALA A 19 14.39 -23.09 -9.04
C ALA A 19 13.81 -23.42 -7.65
N ALA A 20 14.57 -23.15 -6.60
CA ALA A 20 14.09 -23.37 -5.25
C ALA A 20 12.89 -22.46 -5.03
N MET A 21 11.74 -23.02 -4.65
CA MET A 21 10.57 -22.23 -4.27
C MET A 21 11.00 -21.26 -3.15
N ASN A 22 10.87 -19.98 -3.39
CA ASN A 22 11.18 -18.92 -2.43
C ASN A 22 10.01 -17.95 -2.33
N ILE A 23 9.67 -17.54 -1.13
CA ILE A 23 8.71 -16.47 -0.86
C ILE A 23 9.52 -15.26 -0.40
N SER A 24 9.51 -14.22 -1.21
CA SER A 24 10.25 -12.98 -0.96
C SER A 24 9.43 -11.98 -0.18
N LYS A 25 8.09 -11.97 -0.35
CA LYS A 25 7.21 -11.02 0.31
C LYS A 25 5.84 -11.63 0.59
N ILE A 26 5.24 -11.25 1.69
CA ILE A 26 3.83 -11.46 2.02
C ILE A 26 3.27 -10.13 2.51
N ASP A 27 2.20 -9.66 1.88
CA ASP A 27 1.49 -8.46 2.28
C ASP A 27 0.05 -8.81 2.71
N PRO A 28 -0.43 -8.28 3.83
CA PRO A 28 0.31 -7.55 4.87
C PRO A 28 1.40 -8.42 5.53
N PRO A 29 2.46 -7.81 6.11
CA PRO A 29 3.58 -8.59 6.68
C PRO A 29 3.21 -9.39 7.94
N PHE A 30 2.16 -9.00 8.62
CA PHE A 30 1.47 -9.67 9.72
C PHE A 30 0.04 -9.09 9.84
N TRP A 31 -0.81 -9.73 10.62
CA TRP A 31 -2.19 -9.25 10.81
C TRP A 31 -2.59 -9.21 12.28
N PHE A 32 -3.82 -8.74 12.54
CA PHE A 32 -4.34 -8.59 13.89
C PHE A 32 -5.55 -9.51 14.12
N THR A 33 -5.64 -10.06 15.33
CA THR A 33 -6.80 -10.85 15.75
C THR A 33 -7.90 -9.94 16.26
N GLY A 34 -9.15 -10.37 16.13
CA GLY A 34 -10.30 -9.61 16.65
C GLY A 34 -10.74 -8.43 15.78
N MET A 35 -10.38 -8.41 14.50
CA MET A 35 -10.93 -7.48 13.52
C MET A 35 -12.41 -7.82 13.25
N ASN A 36 -13.25 -6.82 12.98
CA ASN A 36 -14.67 -7.03 12.67
C ASN A 36 -14.87 -7.81 11.37
N ASN A 37 -14.09 -7.49 10.33
CA ASN A 37 -14.07 -8.29 9.11
C ASN A 37 -13.15 -9.50 9.30
N PRO A 38 -13.68 -10.74 9.28
CA PRO A 38 -12.90 -11.95 9.51
C PRO A 38 -12.04 -12.37 8.31
N GLU A 39 -12.24 -11.76 7.15
CA GLU A 39 -11.56 -12.13 5.90
C GLU A 39 -10.23 -11.42 5.76
N LEU A 40 -9.15 -12.20 5.70
CA LEU A 40 -7.78 -11.74 5.46
C LEU A 40 -7.28 -12.20 4.08
N GLN A 41 -6.89 -11.26 3.24
CA GLN A 41 -6.17 -11.53 2.00
C GLN A 41 -4.66 -11.42 2.25
N LEU A 42 -3.92 -12.45 1.91
CA LEU A 42 -2.46 -12.41 1.84
C LEU A 42 -2.01 -12.39 0.37
N MET A 43 -1.31 -11.36 -0.03
CA MET A 43 -0.62 -11.31 -1.32
C MET A 43 0.79 -11.88 -1.14
N VAL A 44 1.03 -13.05 -1.73
CA VAL A 44 2.29 -13.77 -1.62
C VAL A 44 3.07 -13.61 -2.92
N TYR A 45 4.30 -13.13 -2.83
CA TYR A 45 5.21 -12.97 -3.96
C TYR A 45 6.46 -13.84 -3.79
N GLY A 46 6.80 -14.54 -4.87
CA GLY A 46 7.99 -15.35 -4.95
C GLY A 46 8.07 -16.09 -6.26
N GLU A 47 9.27 -16.46 -6.71
CA GLU A 47 9.46 -17.14 -7.99
C GLU A 47 8.67 -18.44 -8.05
N GLY A 48 7.73 -18.54 -8.99
CA GLY A 48 6.91 -19.72 -9.25
C GLY A 48 5.87 -20.06 -8.17
N ILE A 49 5.62 -19.18 -7.20
CA ILE A 49 4.69 -19.43 -6.10
C ILE A 49 3.23 -19.55 -6.56
N GLY A 50 2.87 -18.93 -7.68
CA GLY A 50 1.52 -18.98 -8.27
C GLY A 50 1.03 -20.38 -8.60
N GLN A 51 1.91 -21.38 -8.66
CA GLN A 51 1.54 -22.78 -8.86
C GLN A 51 1.31 -23.54 -7.55
N ALA A 52 1.54 -22.94 -6.38
CA ALA A 52 1.43 -23.62 -5.12
C ALA A 52 -0.02 -23.96 -4.75
N SER A 53 -0.21 -25.08 -4.10
CA SER A 53 -1.32 -25.33 -3.21
C SER A 53 -0.96 -24.86 -1.81
N VAL A 54 -1.96 -24.38 -1.07
CA VAL A 54 -1.77 -23.80 0.26
C VAL A 54 -2.55 -24.61 1.28
N SER A 55 -1.97 -24.80 2.46
CA SER A 55 -2.68 -25.31 3.62
C SER A 55 -2.28 -24.55 4.88
N VAL A 56 -3.24 -24.34 5.77
CA VAL A 56 -3.07 -23.67 7.04
C VAL A 56 -3.59 -24.61 8.13
N ASN A 57 -2.86 -24.69 9.24
CA ASN A 57 -3.28 -25.44 10.42
C ASN A 57 -3.03 -24.57 11.64
N TYR A 58 -4.03 -23.76 12.01
CA TYR A 58 -3.99 -22.89 13.17
C TYR A 58 -5.40 -22.79 13.79
N PRO A 59 -5.55 -22.94 15.13
CA PRO A 59 -6.86 -22.93 15.77
C PRO A 59 -7.63 -21.63 15.46
N GLY A 60 -8.85 -21.76 14.95
CA GLY A 60 -9.72 -20.63 14.58
C GLY A 60 -9.35 -19.94 13.28
N VAL A 61 -8.45 -20.51 12.46
CA VAL A 61 -8.17 -20.02 11.11
C VAL A 61 -8.48 -21.12 10.09
N SER A 62 -9.22 -20.75 9.07
CA SER A 62 -9.51 -21.61 7.92
C SER A 62 -9.10 -20.96 6.61
N LEU A 63 -8.70 -21.80 5.64
CA LEU A 63 -8.40 -21.36 4.27
C LEU A 63 -9.72 -21.20 3.52
N SER A 64 -10.10 -19.95 3.18
CA SER A 64 -11.30 -19.66 2.39
C SER A 64 -11.08 -19.97 0.91
N SER A 65 -10.01 -19.46 0.33
CA SER A 65 -9.67 -19.68 -1.09
C SER A 65 -8.20 -19.39 -1.39
N VAL A 66 -7.78 -19.85 -2.56
CA VAL A 66 -6.48 -19.51 -3.16
C VAL A 66 -6.72 -19.07 -4.59
N VAL A 67 -6.31 -17.83 -4.90
CA VAL A 67 -6.45 -17.25 -6.23
C VAL A 67 -5.08 -17.20 -6.90
N LYS A 68 -4.96 -17.88 -8.03
CA LYS A 68 -3.79 -17.83 -8.90
C LYS A 68 -3.95 -16.65 -9.83
N LEU A 69 -2.97 -15.76 -9.83
CA LEU A 69 -2.96 -14.62 -10.72
C LEU A 69 -2.31 -14.96 -12.09
N GLU A 70 -2.35 -14.04 -13.04
CA GLU A 70 -1.76 -14.26 -14.37
C GLU A 70 -0.24 -14.42 -14.28
N SER A 71 0.42 -13.65 -13.41
CA SER A 71 1.84 -13.87 -13.11
C SER A 71 2.01 -15.11 -12.23
N ASN A 72 2.89 -16.01 -12.68
CA ASN A 72 3.25 -17.19 -11.91
C ASN A 72 4.00 -16.90 -10.60
N ASN A 73 4.36 -15.64 -10.35
CA ASN A 73 5.09 -15.21 -9.16
C ASN A 73 4.19 -14.64 -8.07
N TYR A 74 2.89 -14.56 -8.30
CA TYR A 74 1.91 -14.08 -7.34
C TYR A 74 0.86 -15.14 -7.01
N LEU A 75 0.45 -15.15 -5.74
CA LEU A 75 -0.63 -15.98 -5.23
C LEU A 75 -1.39 -15.18 -4.18
N LEU A 76 -2.71 -15.15 -4.27
CA LEU A 76 -3.55 -14.62 -3.20
C LEU A 76 -4.09 -15.77 -2.34
N VAL A 77 -3.93 -15.62 -1.04
CA VAL A 77 -4.43 -16.59 -0.06
C VAL A 77 -5.47 -15.87 0.80
N TYR A 78 -6.71 -16.36 0.76
CA TYR A 78 -7.79 -15.83 1.58
C TYR A 78 -7.98 -16.74 2.78
N LEU A 79 -7.95 -16.13 3.95
CA LEU A 79 -8.13 -16.78 5.24
C LEU A 79 -9.37 -16.23 5.94
N HIS A 80 -10.11 -17.08 6.62
CA HIS A 80 -11.12 -16.68 7.56
C HIS A 80 -10.57 -16.83 8.98
N LEU A 81 -10.65 -15.78 9.77
CA LEU A 81 -10.21 -15.71 11.15
C LEU A 81 -11.45 -15.65 12.06
N ASP A 82 -11.68 -16.69 12.87
CA ASP A 82 -12.75 -16.67 13.87
C ASP A 82 -12.51 -15.57 14.92
N LYS A 83 -13.55 -15.07 15.53
CA LYS A 83 -13.45 -14.03 16.59
C LYS A 83 -12.56 -14.42 17.75
N GLU A 84 -12.46 -15.73 18.04
CA GLU A 84 -11.72 -16.29 19.17
C GLU A 84 -10.26 -16.66 18.84
N VAL A 85 -9.79 -16.37 17.61
CA VAL A 85 -8.41 -16.62 17.20
C VAL A 85 -7.45 -15.95 18.18
N LYS A 86 -6.46 -16.70 18.63
CA LYS A 86 -5.42 -16.17 19.52
C LYS A 86 -4.23 -15.63 18.72
N PRO A 87 -3.55 -14.60 19.21
CA PRO A 87 -2.29 -14.16 18.65
C PRO A 87 -1.24 -15.28 18.68
N GLY A 88 -0.36 -15.31 17.68
CA GLY A 88 0.72 -16.29 17.58
C GLY A 88 1.26 -16.45 16.17
N LYS A 89 2.18 -17.37 16.00
CA LYS A 89 2.79 -17.70 14.72
C LYS A 89 2.02 -18.82 14.03
N MET A 90 1.35 -18.49 12.95
CA MET A 90 0.55 -19.38 12.14
C MET A 90 1.39 -19.98 11.02
N PRO A 91 1.61 -21.30 10.96
CA PRO A 91 2.31 -21.94 9.86
C PRO A 91 1.43 -22.01 8.63
N ILE A 92 1.88 -21.43 7.52
CA ILE A 92 1.29 -21.56 6.19
C ILE A 92 2.21 -22.44 5.36
N THR A 93 1.68 -23.53 4.84
CA THR A 93 2.43 -24.48 4.01
C THR A 93 2.07 -24.27 2.55
N PHE A 94 3.09 -24.00 1.73
CA PHE A 94 3.00 -23.87 0.28
C PHE A 94 3.61 -25.15 -0.35
N THR A 95 2.93 -25.75 -1.33
CA THR A 95 3.37 -26.98 -1.98
C THR A 95 3.32 -26.84 -3.49
N VAL A 96 4.45 -27.05 -4.16
CA VAL A 96 4.57 -27.13 -5.62
C VAL A 96 5.18 -28.49 -5.99
N GLY A 97 4.40 -29.35 -6.59
CA GLY A 97 4.81 -30.74 -6.87
C GLY A 97 5.15 -31.48 -5.58
N LYS A 98 6.43 -31.91 -5.42
CA LYS A 98 6.93 -32.58 -4.21
C LYS A 98 7.59 -31.64 -3.19
N LYS A 99 7.77 -30.37 -3.55
CA LYS A 99 8.44 -29.39 -2.68
C LYS A 99 7.43 -28.73 -1.75
N LYS A 100 7.82 -28.60 -0.51
CA LYS A 100 7.04 -27.89 0.53
C LYS A 100 7.88 -26.77 1.13
N LEU A 101 7.27 -25.60 1.32
CA LEU A 101 7.82 -24.47 2.04
C LEU A 101 6.82 -24.07 3.13
N VAL A 102 7.29 -23.95 4.37
CA VAL A 102 6.48 -23.44 5.48
C VAL A 102 6.96 -22.04 5.81
N LYS A 103 6.01 -21.10 5.88
CA LYS A 103 6.23 -19.75 6.39
C LYS A 103 5.43 -19.56 7.65
N GLU A 104 6.07 -19.07 8.70
CA GLU A 104 5.37 -18.59 9.89
C GLU A 104 4.83 -17.19 9.62
N TYR A 105 3.52 -17.04 9.67
CA TYR A 105 2.82 -15.77 9.55
C TYR A 105 2.34 -15.34 10.93
N GLU A 106 2.66 -14.12 11.34
CA GLU A 106 2.34 -13.64 12.67
C GLU A 106 0.94 -13.04 12.75
N LEU A 107 0.14 -13.49 13.72
CA LEU A 107 -1.09 -12.84 14.15
C LEU A 107 -0.81 -12.14 15.47
N LYS A 108 -1.02 -10.83 15.54
CA LYS A 108 -0.81 -9.99 16.72
C LYS A 108 -2.11 -9.68 17.43
N ALA A 109 -2.05 -9.44 18.74
CA ALA A 109 -3.16 -8.80 19.42
C ALA A 109 -3.27 -7.33 18.99
N ARG A 110 -4.48 -6.82 18.92
CA ARG A 110 -4.73 -5.37 18.79
C ARG A 110 -4.28 -4.67 20.08
N SER A 111 -3.79 -3.45 19.97
CA SER A 111 -3.41 -2.62 21.10
C SER A 111 -4.63 -2.06 21.84
N LYS A 112 -5.72 -1.78 21.11
CA LYS A 112 -6.99 -1.25 21.60
C LYS A 112 -8.14 -1.70 20.70
N ALA A 113 -9.37 -1.59 21.20
CA ALA A 113 -10.56 -1.88 20.42
C ALA A 113 -10.78 -0.84 19.32
N GLY A 114 -11.49 -1.19 18.24
CA GLY A 114 -11.77 -0.28 17.14
C GLY A 114 -12.44 1.04 17.57
N VAL A 115 -13.36 0.97 18.53
CA VAL A 115 -14.07 2.14 19.09
C VAL A 115 -13.16 3.09 19.87
N ASP A 116 -11.98 2.63 20.28
CA ASP A 116 -11.00 3.43 21.03
C ASP A 116 -9.99 4.17 20.13
N HIS A 117 -10.00 3.86 18.83
CA HIS A 117 -9.28 4.67 17.83
C HIS A 117 -10.07 5.94 17.56
N LYS A 118 -9.59 7.06 18.10
CA LYS A 118 -10.20 8.37 17.95
C LYS A 118 -9.46 9.15 16.90
N GLY A 119 -10.22 9.66 15.91
CA GLY A 119 -9.67 10.49 14.84
C GLY A 119 -9.42 11.96 15.27
N PHE A 120 -8.90 12.72 14.32
CA PHE A 120 -8.91 14.18 14.41
C PHE A 120 -10.32 14.72 14.18
N ASP A 121 -10.60 15.94 14.64
CA ASP A 121 -11.89 16.59 14.46
C ASP A 121 -11.77 18.12 14.26
N ALA A 122 -12.91 18.81 14.26
CA ALA A 122 -12.96 20.27 14.02
C ALA A 122 -12.28 21.11 15.12
N SER A 123 -11.91 20.52 16.25
CA SER A 123 -11.15 21.20 17.31
C SER A 123 -9.63 21.14 17.09
N ASP A 124 -9.17 20.34 16.11
CA ASP A 124 -7.77 20.15 15.83
C ASP A 124 -7.20 21.23 14.91
N ALA A 125 -6.00 21.68 15.22
CA ALA A 125 -5.17 22.51 14.36
C ALA A 125 -4.15 21.61 13.64
N LEU A 126 -4.40 21.32 12.36
CA LEU A 126 -3.55 20.47 11.54
C LEU A 126 -2.39 21.25 10.93
N TYR A 127 -1.19 20.73 11.08
CA TYR A 127 0.03 21.25 10.45
C TYR A 127 0.51 20.28 9.37
N LEU A 128 0.46 20.71 8.10
CA LEU A 128 1.03 19.95 6.98
C LEU A 128 2.56 20.05 7.01
N LEU A 129 3.21 18.91 7.01
CA LEU A 129 4.66 18.78 7.07
C LEU A 129 5.18 17.91 5.94
N MET A 130 6.17 18.38 5.21
CA MET A 130 6.93 17.56 4.28
C MET A 130 8.21 17.06 4.99
N PRO A 131 8.32 15.76 5.34
CA PRO A 131 9.45 15.23 6.12
C PRO A 131 10.80 15.59 5.54
N ASP A 132 10.99 15.38 4.24
CA ASP A 132 12.27 15.66 3.54
C ASP A 132 12.73 17.14 3.69
N ARG A 133 11.78 18.07 3.90
CA ARG A 133 12.03 19.54 3.90
C ARG A 133 12.13 20.13 5.29
N PHE A 134 11.77 19.39 6.33
CA PHE A 134 11.64 19.95 7.67
C PHE A 134 12.97 19.97 8.42
N ALA A 135 13.46 18.83 8.87
CA ALA A 135 14.69 18.73 9.64
C ALA A 135 15.36 17.37 9.40
N ASN A 136 16.68 17.38 9.27
CA ASN A 136 17.49 16.19 9.21
C ASN A 136 18.00 15.85 10.62
N GLY A 137 17.47 14.78 11.20
CA GLY A 137 17.84 14.30 12.54
C GLY A 137 18.83 13.14 12.50
N ASN A 138 18.95 12.47 11.35
CA ASN A 138 19.86 11.34 11.15
C ASN A 138 20.54 11.41 9.76
N PRO A 139 21.67 12.09 9.61
CA PRO A 139 22.38 12.17 8.32
C PRO A 139 22.83 10.83 7.73
N ASP A 140 22.87 9.75 8.52
CA ASP A 140 23.28 8.43 8.05
C ASP A 140 22.24 7.78 7.13
N ASN A 141 20.97 8.21 7.18
CA ASN A 141 19.90 7.74 6.30
C ASN A 141 19.73 8.59 5.02
N ASP A 142 20.45 9.68 4.87
CA ASP A 142 20.40 10.55 3.67
C ASP A 142 20.63 9.78 2.39
N ARG A 143 21.46 8.72 2.47
CA ARG A 143 21.92 7.93 1.32
C ARG A 143 21.84 6.44 1.64
N ILE A 144 20.84 5.79 1.09
CA ILE A 144 20.64 4.35 1.26
C ILE A 144 21.03 3.61 -0.01
N GLU A 145 21.93 2.63 0.13
CA GLU A 145 22.35 1.79 -0.99
C GLU A 145 21.15 1.05 -1.59
N GLY A 146 21.06 1.04 -2.92
CA GLY A 146 19.97 0.42 -3.67
C GLY A 146 18.76 1.32 -3.91
N MET A 147 18.69 2.52 -3.30
CA MET A 147 17.67 3.51 -3.66
C MET A 147 18.04 4.23 -4.96
N ALA A 148 17.05 4.40 -5.84
CA ALA A 148 17.25 4.93 -7.20
C ALA A 148 17.69 6.42 -7.18
N GLU A 149 17.06 7.23 -6.34
CA GLU A 149 17.47 8.62 -6.09
C GLU A 149 18.38 8.65 -4.86
N TYR A 150 19.68 8.76 -5.12
CA TYR A 150 20.72 8.66 -4.10
C TYR A 150 21.27 10.01 -3.63
N LYS A 151 21.04 11.09 -4.42
CA LYS A 151 21.63 12.41 -4.18
C LYS A 151 20.77 13.22 -3.22
N VAL A 152 21.42 13.82 -2.21
CA VAL A 152 20.85 14.90 -1.41
C VAL A 152 21.47 16.23 -1.88
N ASP A 153 20.63 17.21 -2.23
CA ASP A 153 21.07 18.53 -2.68
C ASP A 153 20.05 19.61 -2.29
N ARG A 154 20.34 20.33 -1.22
CA ARG A 154 19.45 21.37 -0.68
C ARG A 154 19.32 22.61 -1.56
N ASN A 155 20.18 22.76 -2.58
CA ASN A 155 20.11 23.86 -3.53
C ASN A 155 19.21 23.53 -4.73
N ASP A 156 18.89 22.26 -4.93
CA ASP A 156 17.98 21.81 -5.98
C ASP A 156 16.58 21.56 -5.39
N PRO A 157 15.55 22.34 -5.73
CA PRO A 157 14.19 22.16 -5.21
C PRO A 157 13.56 20.82 -5.59
N ASN A 158 14.08 20.13 -6.61
CA ASN A 158 13.58 18.85 -7.08
C ASN A 158 14.35 17.65 -6.49
N ALA A 159 15.48 17.87 -5.83
CA ALA A 159 16.24 16.82 -5.15
C ALA A 159 15.76 16.62 -3.71
N ARG A 160 16.16 15.52 -3.10
CA ARG A 160 15.98 15.31 -1.66
C ARG A 160 16.85 16.26 -0.86
N HIS A 161 16.34 16.70 0.29
CA HIS A 161 17.04 17.59 1.21
C HIS A 161 17.52 16.89 2.50
N GLY A 162 17.09 15.64 2.72
CA GLY A 162 17.54 14.80 3.82
C GLY A 162 16.81 15.01 5.14
N GLY A 163 15.66 15.67 5.14
CA GLY A 163 14.80 15.67 6.32
C GLY A 163 14.19 14.30 6.56
N ASP A 164 13.93 13.94 7.84
CA ASP A 164 13.56 12.59 8.25
C ASP A 164 12.68 12.55 9.52
N LEU A 165 12.24 11.35 9.91
CA LEU A 165 11.42 11.14 11.11
C LEU A 165 12.15 11.52 12.39
N ALA A 166 13.45 11.29 12.46
CA ALA A 166 14.26 11.67 13.62
C ALA A 166 14.31 13.19 13.80
N GLY A 167 14.42 13.93 12.71
CA GLY A 167 14.38 15.39 12.74
C GLY A 167 13.01 15.93 13.17
N ILE A 168 11.92 15.28 12.76
CA ILE A 168 10.58 15.63 13.24
C ILE A 168 10.47 15.33 14.74
N GLU A 169 10.92 14.16 15.19
CA GLU A 169 10.86 13.75 16.58
C GLU A 169 11.62 14.72 17.51
N GLN A 170 12.80 15.17 17.10
CA GLN A 170 13.63 16.12 17.84
C GLN A 170 12.96 17.50 17.97
N ASN A 171 11.99 17.82 17.14
CA ASN A 171 11.31 19.11 17.09
C ASN A 171 9.82 19.04 17.51
N LEU A 172 9.37 17.99 18.19
CA LEU A 172 7.98 17.86 18.62
C LEU A 172 7.53 19.00 19.54
N ASP A 173 8.43 19.54 20.37
CA ASP A 173 8.12 20.65 21.28
C ASP A 173 7.83 21.96 20.50
N TYR A 174 8.44 22.16 19.33
CA TYR A 174 8.12 23.29 18.43
C TYR A 174 6.63 23.28 18.03
N PHE A 175 6.06 22.13 17.71
CA PHE A 175 4.65 22.02 17.34
C PHE A 175 3.73 22.25 18.53
N THR A 176 4.12 21.79 19.73
CA THR A 176 3.39 22.04 20.96
C THR A 176 3.37 23.54 21.28
N ASP A 177 4.52 24.21 21.20
CA ASP A 177 4.66 25.65 21.44
C ASP A 177 3.88 26.49 20.42
N LEU A 178 3.75 25.98 19.17
CA LEU A 178 2.96 26.62 18.13
C LEU A 178 1.43 26.41 18.33
N GLY A 179 1.02 25.50 19.21
CA GLY A 179 -0.38 25.17 19.46
C GLY A 179 -0.98 24.21 18.44
N VAL A 180 -0.14 23.46 17.70
CA VAL A 180 -0.57 22.42 16.79
C VAL A 180 -1.06 21.20 17.57
N THR A 181 -2.19 20.63 17.16
CA THR A 181 -2.77 19.44 17.80
C THR A 181 -2.77 18.21 16.89
N ALA A 182 -2.48 18.38 15.61
CA ALA A 182 -2.35 17.27 14.68
C ALA A 182 -1.26 17.57 13.62
N LEU A 183 -0.44 16.58 13.32
CA LEU A 183 0.55 16.61 12.23
C LEU A 183 0.05 15.76 11.07
N TRP A 184 0.02 16.33 9.89
CA TRP A 184 -0.19 15.64 8.64
C TRP A 184 1.12 15.63 7.86
N PHE A 185 1.72 14.46 7.69
CA PHE A 185 2.92 14.29 6.87
C PHE A 185 2.54 14.03 5.42
N THR A 186 3.25 14.65 4.46
CA THR A 186 3.24 14.10 3.09
C THR A 186 3.72 12.65 3.14
N PRO A 187 3.38 11.80 2.14
CA PRO A 187 3.54 10.35 2.29
C PRO A 187 4.92 9.93 2.75
N VAL A 188 4.96 9.08 3.78
CA VAL A 188 6.19 8.55 4.38
C VAL A 188 6.57 7.18 3.85
N LEU A 189 5.70 6.55 3.05
CA LEU A 189 5.95 5.23 2.48
C LEU A 189 7.06 5.26 1.44
N GLU A 190 7.69 4.11 1.20
CA GLU A 190 8.79 3.98 0.26
C GLU A 190 8.41 4.54 -1.12
N ASN A 191 9.26 5.45 -1.61
CA ASN A 191 9.16 6.06 -2.92
C ASN A 191 10.50 5.91 -3.64
N ASN A 192 10.78 4.71 -4.15
CA ASN A 192 12.04 4.38 -4.81
C ASN A 192 12.05 4.79 -6.29
N MET A 193 11.60 6.01 -6.57
CA MET A 193 11.61 6.62 -7.90
C MET A 193 12.99 7.21 -8.21
N LYS A 194 13.31 7.36 -9.50
CA LYS A 194 14.60 7.90 -9.98
C LYS A 194 14.77 9.39 -9.78
N GLY A 195 13.69 10.10 -9.48
CA GLY A 195 13.68 11.53 -9.22
C GLY A 195 12.37 11.95 -8.58
N GLY A 196 12.38 13.08 -7.87
CA GLY A 196 11.20 13.60 -7.17
C GLY A 196 10.75 12.76 -5.99
N SER A 197 11.54 11.80 -5.52
CA SER A 197 11.12 10.87 -4.46
C SER A 197 10.85 11.56 -3.11
N TYR A 198 11.29 12.80 -2.96
CA TYR A 198 11.12 13.59 -1.73
C TYR A 198 9.65 13.85 -1.37
N HIS A 199 8.75 13.93 -2.37
CA HIS A 199 7.34 14.26 -2.12
C HIS A 199 6.51 13.05 -1.61
N GLY A 200 6.95 11.81 -1.87
CA GLY A 200 6.31 10.60 -1.36
C GLY A 200 5.12 10.05 -2.18
N TYR A 201 4.53 10.80 -3.11
CA TYR A 201 3.28 10.43 -3.78
C TYR A 201 3.39 9.33 -4.85
N ALA A 202 4.57 8.80 -5.16
CA ALA A 202 4.76 7.69 -6.08
C ALA A 202 5.23 6.42 -5.33
N THR A 203 4.35 5.87 -4.51
CA THR A 203 4.62 4.74 -3.60
C THR A 203 5.15 3.51 -4.34
N THR A 204 6.22 2.91 -3.82
CA THR A 204 6.81 1.67 -4.34
C THR A 204 6.73 0.50 -3.36
N ASP A 205 6.37 0.73 -2.10
CA ASP A 205 6.01 -0.29 -1.12
C ASP A 205 4.99 0.27 -0.12
N TYR A 206 3.81 -0.33 -0.05
CA TYR A 206 2.69 0.14 0.78
C TYR A 206 2.80 -0.23 2.27
N TYR A 207 3.70 -1.15 2.63
CA TYR A 207 3.88 -1.62 4.02
C TYR A 207 5.23 -1.23 4.62
N LYS A 208 5.96 -0.33 3.95
CA LYS A 208 7.30 0.06 4.37
C LYS A 208 7.46 1.57 4.31
N VAL A 209 7.96 2.14 5.39
CA VAL A 209 8.45 3.53 5.42
C VAL A 209 9.67 3.65 4.53
N ASP A 210 9.80 4.78 3.82
CA ASP A 210 10.99 5.07 3.02
C ASP A 210 12.25 5.07 3.93
N PRO A 211 13.24 4.23 3.63
CA PRO A 211 14.40 4.08 4.51
C PRO A 211 15.24 5.36 4.66
N ARG A 212 15.02 6.33 3.77
CA ARG A 212 15.63 7.67 3.86
C ARG A 212 14.88 8.60 4.81
N PHE A 213 13.68 8.20 5.27
CA PHE A 213 12.97 8.84 6.36
C PHE A 213 13.16 8.10 7.68
N GLY A 214 13.37 6.78 7.63
CA GLY A 214 13.52 5.91 8.79
C GLY A 214 12.91 4.54 8.58
N THR A 215 12.52 3.90 9.66
CA THR A 215 11.90 2.57 9.70
C THR A 215 10.43 2.65 10.10
N ASN A 216 9.70 1.54 9.93
CA ASN A 216 8.34 1.41 10.43
C ASN A 216 8.28 1.60 11.97
N GLU A 217 9.26 1.06 12.67
CA GLU A 217 9.38 1.16 14.13
C GLU A 217 9.64 2.60 14.58
N GLU A 218 10.47 3.34 13.86
CA GLU A 218 10.73 4.77 14.14
C GLU A 218 9.48 5.61 13.88
N TYR A 219 8.72 5.33 12.82
CA TYR A 219 7.45 6.01 12.56
C TYR A 219 6.44 5.77 13.69
N ARG A 220 6.26 4.51 14.12
CA ARG A 220 5.43 4.16 15.25
C ARG A 220 5.89 4.83 16.55
N SER A 221 7.21 4.87 16.80
CA SER A 221 7.81 5.54 17.97
C SER A 221 7.53 7.04 17.96
N LEU A 222 7.71 7.69 16.81
CA LEU A 222 7.41 9.11 16.62
C LEU A 222 5.93 9.42 16.97
N ILE A 223 5.00 8.61 16.47
CA ILE A 223 3.56 8.76 16.75
C ILE A 223 3.29 8.65 18.27
N ALA A 224 3.84 7.62 18.91
CA ALA A 224 3.69 7.48 20.37
C ALA A 224 4.24 8.68 21.15
N LYS A 225 5.35 9.27 20.70
CA LYS A 225 5.93 10.48 21.31
C LYS A 225 5.11 11.74 21.02
N ALA A 226 4.48 11.84 19.85
CA ALA A 226 3.52 12.88 19.52
C ALA A 226 2.28 12.80 20.42
N HIS A 227 1.71 11.59 20.59
CA HIS A 227 0.58 11.34 21.50
C HIS A 227 0.88 11.76 22.94
N ASN A 228 2.09 11.49 23.44
CA ASN A 228 2.51 11.92 24.78
C ASN A 228 2.53 13.46 24.95
N ARG A 229 2.47 14.22 23.85
CA ARG A 229 2.37 15.68 23.82
C ARG A 229 0.97 16.18 23.43
N GLY A 230 0.00 15.28 23.31
CA GLY A 230 -1.35 15.59 22.86
C GLY A 230 -1.45 15.93 21.36
N ILE A 231 -0.46 15.52 20.56
CA ILE A 231 -0.43 15.75 19.12
C ILE A 231 -0.84 14.46 18.41
N LYS A 232 -1.89 14.54 17.61
CA LYS A 232 -2.37 13.48 16.70
C LYS A 232 -1.50 13.40 15.44
N VAL A 233 -1.55 12.26 14.74
CA VAL A 233 -0.83 12.07 13.47
C VAL A 233 -1.79 11.58 12.39
N VAL A 234 -1.86 12.33 11.29
CA VAL A 234 -2.63 12.00 10.09
C VAL A 234 -1.69 11.47 9.02
N MET A 235 -1.97 10.27 8.53
CA MET A 235 -1.19 9.63 7.47
C MET A 235 -1.76 9.96 6.10
N ASP A 236 -0.89 10.36 5.18
CA ASP A 236 -1.24 10.53 3.77
C ASP A 236 -1.19 9.18 3.06
N MET A 237 -2.30 8.76 2.45
CA MET A 237 -2.41 7.51 1.72
C MET A 237 -2.80 7.76 0.27
N ILE A 238 -2.25 6.96 -0.64
CA ILE A 238 -2.46 7.07 -2.08
C ILE A 238 -3.07 5.77 -2.58
N PHE A 239 -4.37 5.79 -2.93
CA PHE A 239 -5.07 4.61 -3.45
C PHE A 239 -5.33 4.66 -4.94
N ASN A 240 -5.28 5.86 -5.53
CA ASN A 240 -5.47 6.03 -6.96
C ASN A 240 -4.36 5.38 -7.77
N HIS A 241 -3.12 5.52 -7.36
CA HIS A 241 -1.96 5.12 -8.15
C HIS A 241 -0.81 4.61 -7.28
N CYS A 242 0.20 4.01 -7.91
CA CYS A 242 1.51 3.76 -7.31
C CYS A 242 2.61 4.44 -8.13
N GLY A 243 3.88 4.25 -7.77
CA GLY A 243 5.00 4.70 -8.60
C GLY A 243 5.29 3.73 -9.75
N VAL A 244 5.73 4.22 -10.91
CA VAL A 244 6.09 3.38 -12.08
C VAL A 244 7.25 2.42 -11.79
N GLU A 245 8.06 2.68 -10.76
CA GLU A 245 9.11 1.76 -10.30
C GLU A 245 8.60 0.73 -9.28
N HIS A 246 7.30 0.73 -8.95
CA HIS A 246 6.72 -0.31 -8.10
C HIS A 246 6.95 -1.70 -8.69
N PRO A 247 7.30 -2.73 -7.90
CA PRO A 247 7.55 -4.10 -8.40
C PRO A 247 6.41 -4.66 -9.27
N TRP A 248 5.17 -4.27 -9.03
CA TRP A 248 4.01 -4.67 -9.84
C TRP A 248 4.09 -4.25 -11.31
N ILE A 249 4.83 -3.19 -11.64
CA ILE A 249 5.01 -2.75 -13.04
C ILE A 249 6.01 -3.64 -13.77
N LYS A 250 6.99 -4.19 -13.04
CA LYS A 250 8.01 -5.10 -13.62
C LYS A 250 7.48 -6.52 -13.77
N ASP A 251 6.67 -6.96 -12.81
CA ASP A 251 6.00 -8.26 -12.79
C ASP A 251 4.55 -8.03 -12.35
N MET A 252 3.67 -7.77 -13.32
CA MET A 252 2.28 -7.39 -13.07
C MET A 252 1.50 -8.60 -12.55
N PRO A 253 0.79 -8.48 -11.41
CA PRO A 253 0.03 -9.60 -10.84
C PRO A 253 -1.03 -10.16 -11.80
N SER A 254 -1.83 -9.28 -12.41
CA SER A 254 -2.80 -9.57 -13.48
C SER A 254 -2.97 -8.34 -14.37
N LYS A 255 -3.49 -8.49 -15.58
CA LYS A 255 -3.69 -7.39 -16.55
C LYS A 255 -4.66 -6.34 -16.05
N ASP A 256 -5.61 -6.74 -15.23
CA ASP A 256 -6.62 -5.88 -14.61
C ASP A 256 -6.19 -5.31 -13.25
N TRP A 257 -4.90 -5.41 -12.91
CA TRP A 257 -4.33 -4.78 -11.71
C TRP A 257 -4.26 -3.26 -11.84
N PHE A 258 -4.03 -2.80 -13.05
CA PHE A 258 -3.96 -1.39 -13.43
C PHE A 258 -4.99 -1.08 -14.52
N ASN A 259 -5.55 0.11 -14.47
CA ASN A 259 -6.27 0.66 -15.61
C ASN A 259 -5.27 1.01 -16.71
N HIS A 260 -5.68 0.84 -17.98
CA HIS A 260 -4.82 1.06 -19.16
C HIS A 260 -3.43 0.40 -19.04
N ALA A 261 -3.40 -0.87 -18.62
CA ALA A 261 -2.16 -1.63 -18.36
C ALA A 261 -1.24 -1.77 -19.60
N ASP A 262 -1.73 -1.58 -20.82
CA ASP A 262 -0.92 -1.53 -22.05
C ASP A 262 -0.30 -0.14 -22.30
N PHE A 263 0.11 0.54 -21.25
CA PHE A 263 0.60 1.93 -21.28
C PHE A 263 1.84 2.13 -22.14
N LYS A 264 2.66 1.10 -22.35
CA LYS A 264 3.86 1.17 -23.20
C LYS A 264 3.51 1.42 -24.67
N ASN A 265 2.34 0.96 -25.11
CA ASN A 265 1.86 1.14 -26.47
C ASN A 265 0.74 2.18 -26.57
N ASN A 266 -0.03 2.34 -25.49
CA ASN A 266 -1.21 3.19 -25.47
C ASN A 266 -1.36 3.86 -24.09
N PHE A 267 -0.55 4.89 -23.84
CA PHE A 267 -0.64 5.66 -22.59
C PHE A 267 -1.89 6.56 -22.62
N VAL A 268 -2.72 6.45 -21.61
CA VAL A 268 -3.90 7.29 -21.39
C VAL A 268 -3.71 8.06 -20.09
N GLN A 269 -3.60 9.38 -20.22
CA GLN A 269 -3.54 10.28 -19.07
C GLN A 269 -4.94 10.73 -18.67
N THR A 270 -5.20 10.89 -17.37
CA THR A 270 -6.47 11.46 -16.90
C THR A 270 -6.71 12.86 -17.50
N SER A 271 -7.97 13.17 -17.76
CA SER A 271 -8.35 14.49 -18.23
C SER A 271 -8.28 15.58 -17.15
N TYR A 272 -8.14 15.19 -15.87
CA TYR A 272 -8.24 16.06 -14.67
C TYR A 272 -9.58 16.81 -14.54
N LYS A 273 -10.59 16.43 -15.31
CA LYS A 273 -11.92 17.07 -15.32
C LYS A 273 -12.87 16.24 -14.46
N LEU A 274 -13.11 16.66 -13.22
CA LEU A 274 -13.97 15.93 -12.26
C LEU A 274 -15.48 16.04 -12.57
N THR A 275 -15.89 16.91 -13.48
CA THR A 275 -17.29 17.10 -13.88
C THR A 275 -18.01 15.84 -14.37
N PRO A 276 -17.37 14.86 -15.06
CA PRO A 276 -18.03 13.64 -15.47
C PRO A 276 -18.64 12.82 -14.32
N HIS A 277 -18.14 12.94 -13.10
CA HIS A 277 -18.71 12.27 -11.94
C HIS A 277 -20.08 12.83 -11.52
N VAL A 278 -20.29 14.14 -11.71
CA VAL A 278 -21.50 14.83 -11.25
C VAL A 278 -22.49 15.12 -12.37
N ASP A 279 -22.08 14.94 -13.62
CA ASP A 279 -22.91 15.14 -14.81
C ASP A 279 -23.56 13.80 -15.23
N PRO A 280 -24.88 13.62 -15.04
CA PRO A 280 -25.56 12.39 -15.45
C PRO A 280 -25.58 12.16 -16.96
N TYR A 281 -25.18 13.16 -17.77
CA TYR A 281 -25.11 13.11 -19.23
C TYR A 281 -23.66 13.04 -19.75
N ALA A 282 -22.68 12.88 -18.86
CA ALA A 282 -21.30 12.70 -19.27
C ALA A 282 -21.17 11.47 -20.18
N SER A 283 -20.32 11.58 -21.21
CA SER A 283 -20.03 10.43 -22.06
C SER A 283 -19.20 9.38 -21.30
N GLU A 284 -19.39 8.11 -21.63
CA GLU A 284 -18.56 7.03 -21.09
C GLU A 284 -17.08 7.27 -21.36
N TYR A 285 -16.74 7.84 -22.51
CA TYR A 285 -15.36 8.19 -22.87
C TYR A 285 -14.76 9.22 -21.91
N ASP A 286 -15.48 10.31 -21.63
CA ASP A 286 -14.98 11.36 -20.73
C ASP A 286 -14.84 10.84 -19.29
N PHE A 287 -15.80 9.99 -18.86
CA PHE A 287 -15.75 9.36 -17.55
C PHE A 287 -14.56 8.39 -17.46
N ASP A 288 -14.39 7.50 -18.45
CA ASP A 288 -13.28 6.53 -18.48
C ASP A 288 -11.92 7.24 -18.49
N GLN A 289 -11.75 8.25 -19.35
CA GLN A 289 -10.51 9.00 -19.39
C GLN A 289 -10.20 9.70 -18.07
N MET A 290 -11.21 10.25 -17.40
CA MET A 290 -11.02 10.92 -16.12
C MET A 290 -10.69 9.93 -15.00
N ASN A 291 -11.50 8.86 -14.85
CA ASN A 291 -11.47 7.96 -13.71
C ASN A 291 -10.41 6.86 -13.83
N ASN A 292 -10.15 6.39 -15.05
CA ASN A 292 -9.22 5.27 -15.29
C ASN A 292 -7.90 5.72 -15.94
N GLY A 293 -7.78 6.99 -16.34
CA GLY A 293 -6.54 7.54 -16.88
C GLY A 293 -5.48 7.73 -15.80
N TRP A 294 -4.23 7.46 -16.13
CA TRP A 294 -3.10 7.64 -15.21
C TRP A 294 -2.93 9.11 -14.82
N PHE A 295 -2.64 9.36 -13.55
CA PHE A 295 -2.45 10.74 -13.07
C PHE A 295 -1.32 11.43 -13.83
N VAL A 296 -0.16 10.81 -13.92
CA VAL A 296 0.94 11.13 -14.82
C VAL A 296 1.63 9.82 -15.23
N GLU A 297 2.52 9.87 -16.24
CA GLU A 297 3.25 8.68 -16.71
C GLU A 297 4.03 7.96 -15.62
N ALA A 298 4.51 8.69 -14.61
CA ALA A 298 5.24 8.14 -13.47
C ALA A 298 4.33 7.53 -12.38
N MET A 299 3.00 7.65 -12.51
CA MET A 299 2.01 7.25 -11.50
C MET A 299 0.92 6.36 -12.14
N PRO A 300 1.21 5.06 -12.30
CA PRO A 300 0.27 4.05 -12.81
C PRO A 300 -1.01 3.98 -12.00
N ASP A 301 -2.14 4.07 -12.68
CA ASP A 301 -3.47 4.06 -12.10
C ASP A 301 -3.88 2.63 -11.68
N LEU A 302 -4.21 2.46 -10.40
CA LEU A 302 -4.64 1.18 -9.84
C LEU A 302 -6.11 0.93 -10.16
N ASN A 303 -6.45 -0.28 -10.54
CA ASN A 303 -7.85 -0.65 -10.80
C ASN A 303 -8.55 -1.07 -9.50
N GLN A 304 -9.16 -0.13 -8.78
CA GLN A 304 -9.88 -0.39 -7.54
C GLN A 304 -11.19 -1.20 -7.77
N LYS A 305 -11.68 -1.33 -9.01
CA LYS A 305 -12.79 -2.24 -9.36
C LYS A 305 -12.38 -3.70 -9.27
N ASN A 306 -11.08 -4.00 -9.39
CA ASN A 306 -10.57 -5.32 -9.10
C ASN A 306 -10.66 -5.59 -7.58
N PRO A 307 -11.45 -6.59 -7.13
CA PRO A 307 -11.69 -6.83 -5.70
C PRO A 307 -10.42 -7.17 -4.92
N HIS A 308 -9.40 -7.68 -5.60
CA HIS A 308 -8.12 -8.01 -4.98
C HIS A 308 -7.27 -6.77 -4.72
N VAL A 309 -7.27 -5.81 -5.66
CA VAL A 309 -6.63 -4.50 -5.49
C VAL A 309 -7.33 -3.72 -4.39
N TYR A 310 -8.66 -3.64 -4.44
CA TYR A 310 -9.48 -3.00 -3.41
C TYR A 310 -9.16 -3.56 -2.01
N LYS A 311 -9.21 -4.89 -1.86
CA LYS A 311 -8.95 -5.54 -0.56
C LYS A 311 -7.53 -5.30 -0.05
N TYR A 312 -6.54 -5.28 -0.95
CA TYR A 312 -5.16 -4.95 -0.60
C TYR A 312 -5.05 -3.52 -0.03
N LEU A 313 -5.67 -2.54 -0.68
CA LEU A 313 -5.65 -1.13 -0.26
C LEU A 313 -6.42 -0.91 1.05
N LEU A 314 -7.59 -1.53 1.20
CA LEU A 314 -8.35 -1.49 2.45
C LEU A 314 -7.52 -2.05 3.60
N GLN A 315 -6.96 -3.25 3.44
CA GLN A 315 -6.13 -3.86 4.48
C GLN A 315 -4.87 -3.04 4.81
N ASN A 316 -4.35 -2.31 3.84
CA ASN A 316 -3.24 -1.38 4.07
C ASN A 316 -3.63 -0.27 5.05
N SER A 317 -4.82 0.34 4.90
CA SER A 317 -5.33 1.33 5.87
C SER A 317 -5.47 0.74 7.27
N LEU A 318 -6.15 -0.41 7.37
CA LEU A 318 -6.40 -1.07 8.65
C LEU A 318 -5.07 -1.45 9.34
N TRP A 319 -4.10 -1.93 8.56
CA TRP A 319 -2.80 -2.32 9.07
C TRP A 319 -2.02 -1.13 9.66
N TRP A 320 -2.01 0.02 8.99
CA TRP A 320 -1.31 1.20 9.49
C TRP A 320 -1.99 1.80 10.73
N ILE A 321 -3.34 1.77 10.79
CA ILE A 321 -4.08 2.20 11.98
C ILE A 321 -3.69 1.32 13.18
N GLU A 322 -3.73 0.01 13.03
CA GLU A 322 -3.42 -0.92 14.12
C GLU A 322 -1.94 -0.95 14.49
N TYR A 323 -1.06 -0.86 13.49
CA TYR A 323 0.39 -0.95 13.71
C TYR A 323 0.98 0.31 14.29
N ALA A 324 0.66 1.44 13.72
CA ALA A 324 1.30 2.71 14.05
C ALA A 324 0.47 3.60 14.96
N ASP A 325 -0.82 3.27 15.14
CA ASP A 325 -1.78 4.07 15.93
C ASP A 325 -1.97 5.48 15.38
N ILE A 326 -2.05 5.61 14.05
CA ILE A 326 -2.36 6.89 13.39
C ILE A 326 -3.77 7.34 13.73
N ASP A 327 -4.00 8.67 13.81
CA ASP A 327 -5.26 9.28 14.25
C ASP A 327 -6.12 9.80 13.09
N GLY A 328 -5.72 9.57 11.87
CA GLY A 328 -6.49 9.95 10.69
C GLY A 328 -5.80 9.57 9.41
N ILE A 329 -6.57 9.59 8.34
CA ILE A 329 -6.08 9.40 6.97
C ILE A 329 -6.45 10.62 6.14
N ARG A 330 -5.47 11.19 5.47
CA ARG A 330 -5.70 12.04 4.31
C ARG A 330 -5.56 11.17 3.06
N MET A 331 -6.63 11.06 2.29
CA MET A 331 -6.62 10.29 1.05
C MET A 331 -6.31 11.19 -0.14
N ASP A 332 -5.15 10.93 -0.74
CA ASP A 332 -4.66 11.61 -1.92
C ASP A 332 -5.56 11.38 -3.13
N THR A 333 -5.70 12.40 -3.99
CA THR A 333 -6.40 12.30 -5.27
C THR A 333 -7.75 11.56 -5.18
N TYR A 334 -8.52 11.78 -4.09
CA TYR A 334 -9.74 11.04 -3.76
C TYR A 334 -10.73 10.89 -4.92
N PRO A 335 -11.00 11.94 -5.74
CA PRO A 335 -11.96 11.87 -6.85
C PRO A 335 -11.45 11.13 -8.10
N TYR A 336 -10.19 10.74 -8.13
CA TYR A 336 -9.60 10.03 -9.27
C TYR A 336 -9.71 8.51 -9.13
N ALA A 337 -9.80 8.00 -7.90
CA ALA A 337 -10.07 6.60 -7.63
C ALA A 337 -11.54 6.24 -7.91
N ASP A 338 -11.83 4.94 -8.07
CA ASP A 338 -13.19 4.47 -8.30
C ASP A 338 -14.13 4.87 -7.15
N TYR A 339 -15.23 5.54 -7.49
CA TYR A 339 -16.19 6.09 -6.52
C TYR A 339 -16.79 5.03 -5.60
N ASP A 340 -17.24 3.90 -6.17
CA ASP A 340 -17.87 2.84 -5.41
C ASP A 340 -16.86 2.14 -4.49
N ALA A 341 -15.64 1.94 -4.97
CA ALA A 341 -14.56 1.39 -4.16
C ALA A 341 -14.22 2.31 -2.99
N MET A 342 -14.13 3.62 -3.22
CA MET A 342 -13.83 4.59 -2.15
C MET A 342 -14.99 4.71 -1.15
N SER A 343 -16.23 4.65 -1.60
CA SER A 343 -17.41 4.59 -0.73
C SER A 343 -17.42 3.34 0.15
N ASN A 344 -17.14 2.19 -0.43
CA ASN A 344 -17.01 0.94 0.31
C ASN A 344 -15.83 0.96 1.30
N TRP A 345 -14.70 1.55 0.91
CA TRP A 345 -13.57 1.73 1.80
C TRP A 345 -13.93 2.55 3.05
N MET A 346 -14.62 3.68 2.86
CA MET A 346 -15.09 4.51 3.98
C MET A 346 -16.08 3.75 4.88
N LYS A 347 -17.01 2.99 4.29
CA LYS A 347 -17.94 2.18 5.03
C LYS A 347 -17.24 1.12 5.88
N GLU A 348 -16.38 0.31 5.29
CA GLU A 348 -15.65 -0.75 6.01
C GLU A 348 -14.71 -0.17 7.09
N LEU A 349 -14.10 1.00 6.81
CA LEU A 349 -13.28 1.71 7.78
C LEU A 349 -14.11 2.18 8.99
N ASN A 350 -15.28 2.77 8.75
CA ASN A 350 -16.18 3.24 9.81
C ASN A 350 -16.83 2.09 10.60
N GLU A 351 -17.09 0.94 9.96
CA GLU A 351 -17.55 -0.27 10.65
C GLU A 351 -16.49 -0.81 11.62
N GLU A 352 -15.21 -0.71 11.25
CA GLU A 352 -14.10 -1.12 12.12
C GLU A 352 -13.74 -0.06 13.17
N TYR A 353 -13.74 1.23 12.78
CA TYR A 353 -13.33 2.35 13.62
C TYR A 353 -14.38 3.48 13.62
N PRO A 354 -15.49 3.34 14.38
CA PRO A 354 -16.63 4.26 14.31
C PRO A 354 -16.33 5.69 14.81
N ASN A 355 -15.22 5.90 15.50
CA ASN A 355 -14.78 7.21 16.01
C ASN A 355 -13.57 7.78 15.24
N TYR A 356 -13.23 7.14 14.12
CA TYR A 356 -12.10 7.56 13.28
C TYR A 356 -12.54 8.63 12.27
N ASN A 357 -11.59 9.43 11.80
CA ASN A 357 -11.89 10.45 10.79
C ASN A 357 -10.90 10.42 9.64
N THR A 358 -11.38 10.83 8.47
CA THR A 358 -10.61 10.92 7.24
C THR A 358 -10.89 12.23 6.53
N VAL A 359 -9.97 12.65 5.67
CA VAL A 359 -10.16 13.76 4.75
C VAL A 359 -9.70 13.35 3.35
N GLY A 360 -10.57 13.52 2.36
CA GLY A 360 -10.24 13.29 0.95
C GLY A 360 -9.74 14.56 0.29
N GLU A 361 -8.67 14.47 -0.49
CA GLU A 361 -8.27 15.56 -1.35
C GLU A 361 -9.23 15.67 -2.53
N THR A 362 -10.13 16.64 -2.48
CA THR A 362 -11.07 16.93 -3.57
C THR A 362 -10.75 18.31 -4.13
N TRP A 363 -9.84 18.36 -5.09
CA TRP A 363 -9.38 19.61 -5.65
C TRP A 363 -10.31 20.09 -6.77
N VAL A 364 -11.37 20.77 -6.37
CA VAL A 364 -12.35 21.41 -7.25
C VAL A 364 -12.56 22.84 -6.84
N THR A 365 -12.97 23.71 -7.80
CA THR A 365 -13.17 25.13 -7.57
C THR A 365 -14.55 25.44 -6.98
N GLU A 366 -15.53 24.54 -7.18
CA GLU A 366 -16.92 24.76 -6.79
C GLU A 366 -17.27 23.98 -5.51
N PRO A 367 -17.72 24.65 -4.43
CA PRO A 367 -18.08 23.97 -3.17
C PRO A 367 -19.13 22.87 -3.34
N ALA A 368 -20.07 23.03 -4.28
CA ALA A 368 -21.09 22.02 -4.56
C ALA A 368 -20.47 20.70 -5.05
N TYR A 369 -19.41 20.76 -5.83
CA TYR A 369 -18.70 19.57 -6.30
C TYR A 369 -17.89 18.93 -5.18
N THR A 370 -17.27 19.73 -4.30
CA THR A 370 -16.62 19.19 -3.10
C THR A 370 -17.63 18.47 -2.21
N ALA A 371 -18.78 19.09 -1.95
CA ALA A 371 -19.86 18.51 -1.13
C ALA A 371 -20.46 17.22 -1.74
N TRP A 372 -20.46 17.08 -3.06
CA TRP A 372 -20.99 15.89 -3.72
C TRP A 372 -20.24 14.62 -3.29
N TRP A 373 -18.94 14.70 -3.06
CA TRP A 373 -18.12 13.55 -2.62
C TRP A 373 -18.46 13.10 -1.19
N GLN A 374 -19.15 13.92 -0.41
CA GLN A 374 -19.62 13.54 0.93
C GLN A 374 -20.84 12.59 0.88
N ASN A 375 -21.48 12.44 -0.27
CA ASN A 375 -22.63 11.54 -0.41
C ASN A 375 -22.25 10.06 -0.35
N CYS A 376 -20.97 9.73 -0.43
CA CYS A 376 -20.44 8.38 -0.29
C CYS A 376 -20.02 8.04 1.15
N LEU A 377 -20.29 8.91 2.11
CA LEU A 377 -19.92 8.74 3.53
C LEU A 377 -21.09 8.23 4.37
#